data_c606049b78a568f1f8bc1912cad4d64c
#
_entry.id   c606049b78a568f1f8bc1912cad4d64c
#
_cell.length_a   1.000
_cell.length_b   1.000
_cell.length_c   1.000
_cell.angle_alpha   90.00
_cell.angle_beta   90.00
_cell.angle_gamma   90.00
#
_symmetry.space_group_name_H-M   'P 1'
#
loop_
_entity.id
_entity.type
_entity.pdbx_description
1 polymer ?
#
loop_
_entity_poly.entity_id
_entity_poly.type
_entity_poly.pdbx_seq_one_letter_code
_entity_poly.pdbx_strand_id
1 'polypeptide(L)'
;MRCGKWFAGMFLVLALAVLGTVPGAYGQAAKEVVVGYTGPLSGVAAEYGQDVGHGIEMAISDINAAGGITVKGQKYNIKLAKLDEVLDPTASVNNCRRLRDQYKVPAIFNPLFNSIAAMAKINQEKGNEFIIMAYTSTPKAIEIGNKLLVAAPPPFTVYVKTFSDIAWEKGYRKAAMVATVGAYGEEWRAAFKEYWLKKGGEITVDKPANYYGETDFSAPLTAALATKPDVMLIGGPSATTALVIEQARGLGYKGGFILIDQAKMDYIANILKSTKLMYNTVGTAPVVQSPTPAAPAFEKRYRETYKRMSTWEVWLNYNAMSALAKAMAAAGTVEDAVAIRAAFPKAFPLLGDKYASEWFGITPGGRMYCPGSIQTIDKDGNYGKVKLALWPYKTEAEFKQAIAQSTVTTGIDWLFFKAEKEQ
;
A
#
# COMPACT_ATOMS: atom_id res chain seq x y z
N MET A 1 41.09 93.33 28.79
CA MET A 1 40.36 94.33 27.97
C MET A 1 39.72 93.58 26.81
N ARG A 2 38.38 93.71 26.67
CA ARG A 2 37.55 93.50 25.46
C ARG A 2 37.72 92.21 24.66
N CYS A 3 36.84 91.24 24.73
CA CYS A 3 35.47 91.17 24.16
C CYS A 3 35.46 90.91 22.66
N GLY A 4 34.96 89.85 22.23
CA GLY A 4 34.66 89.46 20.85
C GLY A 4 33.86 88.14 20.78
N LYS A 5 32.55 88.25 20.85
CA LYS A 5 31.64 87.14 20.63
C LYS A 5 31.45 86.94 19.13
N TRP A 6 31.55 85.71 18.67
CA TRP A 6 31.02 85.29 17.34
C TRP A 6 30.02 84.14 17.57
N PHE A 7 28.78 84.42 17.15
CA PHE A 7 27.70 83.47 17.01
C PHE A 7 27.89 82.65 15.75
N ALA A 8 27.96 81.32 15.84
CA ALA A 8 27.84 80.45 14.71
C ALA A 8 26.49 79.68 14.84
N GLY A 9 25.57 80.04 13.95
CA GLY A 9 24.26 79.41 13.88
C GLY A 9 24.35 77.97 13.39
N MET A 10 23.81 77.07 14.12
CA MET A 10 23.73 75.65 13.74
C MET A 10 22.36 75.41 13.06
N PHE A 11 22.40 75.19 11.74
CA PHE A 11 21.24 74.77 10.97
C PHE A 11 20.97 73.29 11.27
N LEU A 12 19.86 72.97 11.99
CA LEU A 12 19.35 71.63 12.22
C LEU A 12 18.56 71.20 10.99
N VAL A 13 19.15 70.35 10.13
CA VAL A 13 18.41 69.67 9.05
C VAL A 13 17.66 68.47 9.64
N LEU A 14 16.32 68.61 9.78
CA LEU A 14 15.43 67.53 10.13
C LEU A 14 15.27 66.62 8.92
N ALA A 15 15.97 65.47 8.89
CA ALA A 15 15.72 64.41 7.92
C ALA A 15 14.49 63.61 8.40
N LEU A 16 13.33 63.82 7.76
CA LEU A 16 12.17 62.95 7.91
C LEU A 16 12.49 61.59 7.27
N ALA A 17 12.82 60.60 8.08
CA ALA A 17 12.85 59.19 7.66
C ALA A 17 11.41 58.71 7.47
N VAL A 18 10.94 58.64 6.22
CA VAL A 18 9.70 57.92 5.86
C VAL A 18 10.00 56.42 6.02
N LEU A 19 9.65 55.87 7.17
CA LEU A 19 9.55 54.41 7.38
C LEU A 19 8.40 53.88 6.51
N GLY A 20 8.73 53.53 5.26
CA GLY A 20 7.82 52.75 4.44
C GLY A 20 7.52 51.42 5.16
N THR A 21 6.34 51.28 5.72
CA THR A 21 5.82 49.98 6.15
C THR A 21 5.68 49.11 4.91
N VAL A 22 6.65 48.21 4.67
CA VAL A 22 6.48 47.08 3.76
C VAL A 22 5.30 46.27 4.30
N PRO A 23 4.21 46.11 3.54
CA PRO A 23 3.14 45.23 3.99
C PRO A 23 3.76 43.85 4.11
N GLY A 24 3.96 43.38 5.33
CA GLY A 24 4.32 41.99 5.57
C GLY A 24 3.26 41.17 4.86
N ALA A 25 3.66 40.33 3.92
CA ALA A 25 2.79 39.33 3.34
C ALA A 25 2.33 38.41 4.50
N TYR A 26 1.20 38.76 5.11
CA TYR A 26 0.51 37.84 6.02
C TYR A 26 0.18 36.61 5.19
N GLY A 27 1.01 35.60 5.27
CA GLY A 27 0.76 34.31 4.64
C GLY A 27 -0.61 33.84 5.11
N GLN A 28 -1.53 33.63 4.17
CA GLN A 28 -2.89 33.16 4.47
C GLN A 28 -2.76 31.88 5.30
N ALA A 29 -3.41 31.81 6.46
CA ALA A 29 -3.37 30.64 7.33
C ALA A 29 -3.77 29.40 6.55
N ALA A 30 -3.06 28.28 6.78
CA ALA A 30 -3.37 27.03 6.12
C ALA A 30 -4.80 26.60 6.49
N LYS A 31 -5.62 26.30 5.48
CA LYS A 31 -6.94 25.66 5.67
C LYS A 31 -6.75 24.18 5.95
N GLU A 32 -7.83 23.50 6.28
CA GLU A 32 -7.81 22.05 6.49
C GLU A 32 -8.60 21.34 5.39
N VAL A 33 -8.09 20.17 4.97
CA VAL A 33 -8.84 19.17 4.20
C VAL A 33 -8.82 17.85 4.96
N VAL A 34 -9.98 17.22 5.07
CA VAL A 34 -10.09 15.92 5.74
C VAL A 34 -10.13 14.81 4.70
N VAL A 35 -9.32 13.78 4.91
CA VAL A 35 -9.33 12.52 4.15
C VAL A 35 -9.95 11.45 5.06
N GLY A 36 -10.77 10.57 4.49
CA GLY A 36 -11.43 9.51 5.25
C GLY A 36 -10.65 8.20 5.23
N TYR A 37 -10.81 7.43 6.28
CA TYR A 37 -10.44 6.03 6.36
C TYR A 37 -11.58 5.24 7.01
N THR A 38 -11.99 4.14 6.39
CA THR A 38 -12.81 3.10 7.03
C THR A 38 -12.15 1.76 6.81
N GLY A 39 -11.96 1.00 7.87
CA GLY A 39 -11.26 -0.28 7.85
C GLY A 39 -11.38 -0.98 9.19
N PRO A 40 -10.85 -2.22 9.34
CA PRO A 40 -10.92 -2.96 10.58
C PRO A 40 -9.94 -2.37 11.60
N LEU A 41 -10.43 -1.57 12.55
CA LEU A 41 -9.63 -0.97 13.62
C LEU A 41 -9.71 -1.74 14.92
N SER A 42 -10.65 -2.69 15.02
CA SER A 42 -10.82 -3.60 16.17
C SER A 42 -10.97 -5.06 15.71
N GLY A 43 -10.95 -6.00 16.67
CA GLY A 43 -11.08 -7.43 16.42
C GLY A 43 -9.83 -8.06 15.80
N VAL A 44 -10.00 -9.23 15.18
CA VAL A 44 -8.90 -10.09 14.68
C VAL A 44 -8.09 -9.51 13.52
N ALA A 45 -8.63 -8.53 12.80
CA ALA A 45 -7.94 -7.83 11.72
C ALA A 45 -7.48 -6.41 12.10
N ALA A 46 -7.55 -6.05 13.38
CA ALA A 46 -7.22 -4.71 13.85
C ALA A 46 -5.80 -4.28 13.46
N GLU A 47 -4.84 -5.18 13.61
CA GLU A 47 -3.45 -4.89 13.26
C GLU A 47 -3.27 -4.53 11.78
N TYR A 48 -3.90 -5.30 10.89
CA TYR A 48 -3.92 -5.04 9.45
C TYR A 48 -4.51 -3.67 9.12
N GLY A 49 -5.67 -3.35 9.71
CA GLY A 49 -6.32 -2.05 9.49
C GLY A 49 -5.55 -0.87 10.11
N GLN A 50 -4.94 -1.08 11.27
CA GLN A 50 -4.09 -0.07 11.92
C GLN A 50 -2.85 0.24 11.06
N ASP A 51 -2.18 -0.77 10.49
CA ASP A 51 -1.02 -0.56 9.64
C ASP A 51 -1.33 0.27 8.39
N VAL A 52 -2.48 0.05 7.76
CA VAL A 52 -2.98 0.92 6.69
C VAL A 52 -3.13 2.36 7.18
N GLY A 53 -3.79 2.56 8.32
CA GLY A 53 -3.96 3.88 8.94
C GLY A 53 -2.63 4.56 9.28
N HIS A 54 -1.67 3.83 9.84
CA HIS A 54 -0.34 4.37 10.19
C HIS A 54 0.42 4.86 8.95
N GLY A 55 0.35 4.14 7.83
CA GLY A 55 0.95 4.58 6.57
C GLY A 55 0.38 5.92 6.10
N ILE A 56 -0.94 6.07 6.16
CA ILE A 56 -1.63 7.32 5.81
C ILE A 56 -1.21 8.45 6.77
N GLU A 57 -1.20 8.19 8.07
CA GLU A 57 -0.82 9.17 9.11
C GLU A 57 0.62 9.66 8.95
N MET A 58 1.57 8.76 8.67
CA MET A 58 2.96 9.14 8.42
C MET A 58 3.10 10.04 7.18
N ALA A 59 2.40 9.71 6.09
CA ALA A 59 2.41 10.55 4.89
C ALA A 59 1.79 11.92 5.16
N ILE A 60 0.67 11.99 5.87
CA ILE A 60 0.02 13.25 6.27
C ILE A 60 0.97 14.10 7.12
N SER A 61 1.65 13.47 8.09
CA SER A 61 2.64 14.18 8.93
C SER A 61 3.73 14.82 8.09
N ASP A 62 4.30 14.09 7.13
CA ASP A 62 5.38 14.59 6.27
C ASP A 62 4.89 15.69 5.31
N ILE A 63 3.72 15.51 4.71
CA ILE A 63 3.11 16.51 3.83
C ILE A 63 2.85 17.81 4.60
N ASN A 64 2.26 17.72 5.80
CA ASN A 64 1.98 18.88 6.63
C ASN A 64 3.27 19.57 7.12
N ALA A 65 4.28 18.79 7.53
CA ALA A 65 5.59 19.32 7.91
C ALA A 65 6.30 20.05 6.74
N ALA A 66 6.08 19.60 5.49
CA ALA A 66 6.56 20.27 4.29
C ALA A 66 5.73 21.52 3.90
N GLY A 67 4.73 21.90 4.70
CA GLY A 67 3.88 23.08 4.48
C GLY A 67 2.54 22.78 3.82
N GLY A 68 2.12 21.51 3.79
CA GLY A 68 0.81 21.06 3.30
C GLY A 68 0.69 21.01 1.77
N ILE A 69 -0.53 20.94 1.28
CA ILE A 69 -0.86 21.01 -0.15
C ILE A 69 -1.12 22.47 -0.54
N THR A 70 -0.52 22.92 -1.64
CA THR A 70 -0.83 24.24 -2.20
C THR A 70 -1.76 24.10 -3.39
N VAL A 71 -2.93 24.73 -3.31
CA VAL A 71 -3.94 24.76 -4.38
C VAL A 71 -4.31 26.20 -4.68
N LYS A 72 -4.06 26.67 -5.90
CA LYS A 72 -4.35 28.05 -6.32
C LYS A 72 -3.84 29.12 -5.34
N GLY A 73 -2.64 28.91 -4.78
CA GLY A 73 -2.03 29.82 -3.81
C GLY A 73 -2.47 29.63 -2.35
N GLN A 74 -3.56 28.89 -2.09
CA GLN A 74 -4.01 28.55 -0.75
C GLN A 74 -3.33 27.27 -0.25
N LYS A 75 -2.78 27.30 0.96
CA LYS A 75 -2.22 26.14 1.65
C LYS A 75 -3.30 25.36 2.40
N TYR A 76 -3.19 24.04 2.38
CA TYR A 76 -4.08 23.12 3.09
C TYR A 76 -3.26 22.11 3.89
N ASN A 77 -3.55 22.00 5.18
CA ASN A 77 -3.11 20.88 6.00
C ASN A 77 -4.11 19.73 5.88
N ILE A 78 -3.61 18.51 5.84
CA ILE A 78 -4.45 17.30 5.74
C ILE A 78 -4.73 16.78 7.15
N LYS A 79 -5.97 16.37 7.41
CA LYS A 79 -6.37 15.58 8.57
C LYS A 79 -6.93 14.23 8.15
N LEU A 80 -6.77 13.21 8.97
CA LEU A 80 -7.36 11.89 8.78
C LEU A 80 -8.53 11.70 9.75
N ALA A 81 -9.71 11.38 9.20
CA ALA A 81 -10.86 10.90 9.98
C ALA A 81 -10.96 9.37 9.82
N LYS A 82 -10.90 8.63 10.93
CA LYS A 82 -10.92 7.16 10.94
C LYS A 82 -12.19 6.64 11.58
N LEU A 83 -12.81 5.65 10.94
CA LEU A 83 -13.98 4.92 11.46
C LEU A 83 -13.75 3.42 11.33
N ASP A 84 -14.08 2.68 12.38
CA ASP A 84 -14.02 1.22 12.38
C ASP A 84 -15.23 0.63 11.62
N GLU A 85 -14.97 -0.34 10.76
CA GLU A 85 -16.02 -1.06 10.02
C GLU A 85 -16.22 -2.49 10.52
N VAL A 86 -15.42 -2.94 11.49
CA VAL A 86 -15.51 -4.26 12.15
C VAL A 86 -15.65 -5.45 11.18
N LEU A 87 -15.00 -5.40 10.01
CA LEU A 87 -15.12 -6.35 8.89
C LEU A 87 -16.53 -6.44 8.26
N ASP A 88 -17.38 -5.42 8.45
CA ASP A 88 -18.74 -5.37 7.90
C ASP A 88 -18.84 -4.35 6.75
N PRO A 89 -19.11 -4.81 5.50
CA PRO A 89 -19.31 -3.92 4.36
C PRO A 89 -20.47 -2.93 4.54
N THR A 90 -21.50 -3.28 5.34
CA THR A 90 -22.62 -2.39 5.65
C THR A 90 -22.16 -1.25 6.54
N ALA A 91 -21.37 -1.56 7.57
CA ALA A 91 -20.75 -0.56 8.42
C ALA A 91 -19.82 0.38 7.61
N SER A 92 -19.07 -0.18 6.64
CA SER A 92 -18.23 0.60 5.74
C SER A 92 -19.04 1.63 4.94
N VAL A 93 -20.17 1.23 4.34
CA VAL A 93 -21.07 2.16 3.61
C VAL A 93 -21.61 3.26 4.53
N ASN A 94 -22.03 2.91 5.74
CA ASN A 94 -22.53 3.88 6.73
C ASN A 94 -21.40 4.86 7.15
N ASN A 95 -20.19 4.35 7.34
CA ASN A 95 -19.02 5.16 7.62
C ASN A 95 -18.70 6.13 6.49
N CYS A 96 -18.80 5.69 5.22
CA CYS A 96 -18.62 6.58 4.06
C CYS A 96 -19.63 7.73 4.06
N ARG A 97 -20.90 7.45 4.27
CA ARG A 97 -21.94 8.50 4.39
C ARG A 97 -21.61 9.47 5.51
N ARG A 98 -21.28 8.96 6.71
CA ARG A 98 -20.89 9.78 7.85
C ARG A 98 -19.66 10.66 7.56
N LEU A 99 -18.61 10.11 6.95
CA LEU A 99 -17.42 10.86 6.57
C LEU A 99 -17.73 11.96 5.55
N ARG A 100 -18.61 11.69 4.56
CA ARG A 100 -19.06 12.68 3.60
C ARG A 100 -19.92 13.77 4.25
N ASP A 101 -20.88 13.40 5.09
CA ASP A 101 -21.81 14.34 5.72
C ASP A 101 -21.07 15.27 6.69
N GLN A 102 -20.19 14.72 7.53
CA GLN A 102 -19.53 15.48 8.59
C GLN A 102 -18.30 16.27 8.09
N TYR A 103 -17.51 15.71 7.16
CA TYR A 103 -16.21 16.26 6.80
C TYR A 103 -16.06 16.60 5.32
N LYS A 104 -17.03 16.26 4.46
CA LYS A 104 -16.99 16.46 3.01
C LYS A 104 -15.73 15.85 2.36
N VAL A 105 -15.25 14.70 2.89
CA VAL A 105 -14.01 14.07 2.44
C VAL A 105 -14.00 13.81 0.93
N PRO A 106 -12.96 14.20 0.18
CA PRO A 106 -12.88 13.95 -1.26
C PRO A 106 -12.42 12.52 -1.58
N ALA A 107 -11.82 11.83 -0.60
CA ALA A 107 -11.31 10.48 -0.75
C ALA A 107 -11.43 9.70 0.56
N ILE A 108 -11.69 8.39 0.45
CA ILE A 108 -11.81 7.46 1.57
C ILE A 108 -10.96 6.23 1.27
N PHE A 109 -10.03 5.90 2.17
CA PHE A 109 -9.22 4.69 2.11
C PHE A 109 -9.97 3.50 2.69
N ASN A 110 -9.81 2.34 2.07
CA ASN A 110 -10.33 1.07 2.58
C ASN A 110 -9.47 -0.12 2.14
N PRO A 111 -9.16 -1.09 3.06
CA PRO A 111 -8.30 -2.23 2.75
C PRO A 111 -9.04 -3.55 2.45
N LEU A 112 -10.38 -3.58 2.48
CA LEU A 112 -11.13 -4.83 2.35
C LEU A 112 -11.95 -4.84 1.07
N PHE A 113 -11.71 -5.82 0.19
CA PHE A 113 -12.38 -5.89 -1.11
C PHE A 113 -13.91 -5.89 -1.02
N ASN A 114 -14.50 -6.64 -0.07
CA ASN A 114 -15.95 -6.67 0.11
C ASN A 114 -16.51 -5.28 0.44
N SER A 115 -15.82 -4.53 1.30
CA SER A 115 -16.17 -3.15 1.65
C SER A 115 -15.98 -2.21 0.46
N ILE A 116 -14.85 -2.33 -0.26
CA ILE A 116 -14.58 -1.56 -1.49
C ILE A 116 -15.68 -1.77 -2.53
N ALA A 117 -16.12 -3.01 -2.75
CA ALA A 117 -17.20 -3.34 -3.68
C ALA A 117 -18.55 -2.73 -3.24
N ALA A 118 -18.82 -2.69 -1.93
CA ALA A 118 -20.00 -2.02 -1.39
C ALA A 118 -19.92 -0.50 -1.51
N MET A 119 -18.78 0.12 -1.20
CA MET A 119 -18.53 1.54 -1.36
C MET A 119 -18.66 1.99 -2.82
N ALA A 120 -18.23 1.15 -3.78
CA ALA A 120 -18.29 1.44 -5.21
C ALA A 120 -19.73 1.63 -5.75
N LYS A 121 -20.74 1.20 -5.00
CA LYS A 121 -22.15 1.39 -5.35
C LYS A 121 -22.67 2.79 -5.03
N ILE A 122 -21.96 3.54 -4.16
CA ILE A 122 -22.42 4.84 -3.65
C ILE A 122 -21.46 5.99 -3.96
N ASN A 123 -20.18 5.73 -4.24
CA ASN A 123 -19.15 6.78 -4.30
C ASN A 123 -19.25 7.68 -5.54
N GLN A 124 -20.11 7.37 -6.51
CA GLN A 124 -20.36 8.16 -7.71
C GLN A 124 -21.74 8.85 -7.67
N GLU A 125 -22.44 8.84 -6.53
CA GLU A 125 -23.70 9.55 -6.36
C GLU A 125 -23.47 11.06 -6.51
N LYS A 126 -24.24 11.68 -7.41
CA LYS A 126 -24.09 13.11 -7.77
C LYS A 126 -24.20 14.01 -6.53
N GLY A 127 -23.19 14.83 -6.31
CA GLY A 127 -23.08 15.73 -5.15
C GLY A 127 -22.49 15.09 -3.90
N ASN A 128 -22.28 13.75 -3.92
CA ASN A 128 -21.65 13.00 -2.83
C ASN A 128 -20.44 12.19 -3.30
N GLU A 129 -19.85 12.58 -4.44
CA GLU A 129 -18.70 11.88 -5.03
C GLU A 129 -17.52 11.86 -4.08
N PHE A 130 -16.84 10.70 -4.01
CA PHE A 130 -15.56 10.55 -3.35
C PHE A 130 -14.71 9.48 -4.04
N ILE A 131 -13.40 9.63 -3.98
CA ILE A 131 -12.46 8.64 -4.49
C ILE A 131 -12.34 7.51 -3.48
N ILE A 132 -12.47 6.26 -3.94
CA ILE A 132 -12.11 5.10 -3.15
C ILE A 132 -10.61 4.85 -3.33
N MET A 133 -9.83 5.05 -2.26
CA MET A 133 -8.42 4.68 -2.20
C MET A 133 -8.34 3.22 -1.73
N ALA A 134 -8.39 2.30 -2.69
CA ALA A 134 -8.53 0.88 -2.44
C ALA A 134 -7.16 0.22 -2.18
N TYR A 135 -6.96 -0.33 -0.99
CA TYR A 135 -5.80 -1.17 -0.70
C TYR A 135 -6.18 -2.66 -0.88
N THR A 136 -6.15 -3.13 -2.12
CA THR A 136 -6.45 -4.53 -2.46
C THR A 136 -5.77 -4.93 -3.77
N SER A 137 -5.17 -6.12 -3.77
CA SER A 137 -4.55 -6.71 -4.97
C SER A 137 -5.55 -7.45 -5.88
N THR A 138 -6.81 -7.52 -5.51
CA THR A 138 -7.87 -8.15 -6.30
C THR A 138 -8.05 -7.46 -7.65
N PRO A 139 -7.90 -8.15 -8.82
CA PRO A 139 -8.19 -7.58 -10.14
C PRO A 139 -9.61 -7.05 -10.27
N LYS A 140 -10.59 -7.72 -9.70
CA LYS A 140 -12.00 -7.30 -9.71
C LYS A 140 -12.24 -5.90 -9.16
N ALA A 141 -11.36 -5.36 -8.31
CA ALA A 141 -11.49 -3.97 -7.86
C ALA A 141 -11.47 -2.97 -9.04
N ILE A 142 -10.70 -3.28 -10.09
CA ILE A 142 -10.67 -2.48 -11.31
C ILE A 142 -11.78 -2.91 -12.28
N GLU A 143 -12.07 -4.21 -12.38
CA GLU A 143 -13.11 -4.77 -13.24
C GLU A 143 -14.53 -4.27 -12.90
N ILE A 144 -14.77 -3.79 -11.69
CA ILE A 144 -16.00 -3.07 -11.31
C ILE A 144 -16.27 -1.89 -12.26
N GLY A 145 -15.23 -1.32 -12.89
CA GLY A 145 -15.36 -0.19 -13.81
C GLY A 145 -15.70 1.13 -13.14
N ASN A 146 -15.42 1.26 -11.84
CA ASN A 146 -15.69 2.47 -11.06
C ASN A 146 -14.70 3.59 -11.43
N LYS A 147 -15.23 4.71 -11.91
CA LYS A 147 -14.42 5.85 -12.40
C LYS A 147 -13.74 6.65 -11.29
N LEU A 148 -14.17 6.50 -10.05
CA LEU A 148 -13.62 7.19 -8.87
C LEU A 148 -12.90 6.21 -7.94
N LEU A 149 -12.33 5.11 -8.49
CA LEU A 149 -11.50 4.19 -7.75
C LEU A 149 -10.03 4.37 -8.13
N VAL A 150 -9.17 4.30 -7.11
CA VAL A 150 -7.70 4.25 -7.22
C VAL A 150 -7.21 3.10 -6.35
N ALA A 151 -6.41 2.20 -6.90
CA ALA A 151 -6.01 0.97 -6.21
C ALA A 151 -4.49 0.80 -6.08
N ALA A 152 -4.07 0.30 -4.95
CA ALA A 152 -2.79 -0.30 -4.64
C ALA A 152 -3.07 -1.58 -3.82
N PRO A 153 -2.22 -2.57 -3.78
CA PRO A 153 -0.94 -2.86 -4.45
C PRO A 153 -1.10 -3.30 -5.92
N PRO A 154 -0.05 -3.90 -6.54
CA PRO A 154 -0.19 -4.53 -7.85
C PRO A 154 -1.22 -5.68 -7.78
N PRO A 155 -1.83 -6.09 -8.90
CA PRO A 155 -2.79 -7.18 -8.87
C PRO A 155 -2.12 -8.49 -8.45
N PHE A 156 -2.81 -9.31 -7.67
CA PHE A 156 -2.23 -10.56 -7.16
C PHE A 156 -1.86 -11.55 -8.28
N THR A 157 -2.37 -11.37 -9.49
CA THR A 157 -1.99 -12.19 -10.67
C THR A 157 -0.50 -12.11 -10.98
N VAL A 158 0.16 -10.98 -10.64
CA VAL A 158 1.63 -10.84 -10.70
C VAL A 158 2.29 -11.88 -9.78
N TYR A 159 1.78 -12.04 -8.57
CA TYR A 159 2.31 -12.98 -7.59
C TYR A 159 1.93 -14.43 -7.94
N VAL A 160 0.68 -14.69 -8.36
CA VAL A 160 0.25 -16.02 -8.83
C VAL A 160 1.23 -16.56 -9.85
N LYS A 161 1.53 -15.77 -10.89
CA LYS A 161 2.46 -16.18 -11.94
C LYS A 161 3.86 -16.41 -11.40
N THR A 162 4.43 -15.40 -10.76
CA THR A 162 5.85 -15.44 -10.36
C THR A 162 6.12 -16.47 -9.27
N PHE A 163 5.22 -16.61 -8.28
CA PHE A 163 5.38 -17.62 -7.23
C PHE A 163 5.21 -19.05 -7.77
N SER A 164 4.25 -19.25 -8.67
CA SER A 164 4.07 -20.54 -9.33
C SER A 164 5.25 -20.91 -10.20
N ASP A 165 5.84 -19.96 -10.94
CA ASP A 165 7.02 -20.21 -11.78
C ASP A 165 8.22 -20.63 -10.91
N ILE A 166 8.47 -19.92 -9.79
CA ILE A 166 9.53 -20.27 -8.83
C ILE A 166 9.30 -21.66 -8.21
N ALA A 167 8.06 -21.97 -7.81
CA ALA A 167 7.75 -23.28 -7.27
C ALA A 167 7.90 -24.40 -8.31
N TRP A 168 7.54 -24.11 -9.55
CA TRP A 168 7.72 -25.03 -10.69
C TRP A 168 9.19 -25.32 -10.97
N GLU A 169 10.06 -24.30 -10.95
CA GLU A 169 11.50 -24.42 -11.11
C GLU A 169 12.15 -25.28 -10.01
N LYS A 170 11.58 -25.27 -8.81
CA LYS A 170 11.99 -26.17 -7.71
C LYS A 170 11.54 -27.64 -7.90
N GLY A 171 10.85 -27.96 -8.99
CA GLY A 171 10.39 -29.31 -9.30
C GLY A 171 9.00 -29.67 -8.71
N TYR A 172 8.29 -28.74 -8.09
CA TYR A 172 6.97 -28.99 -7.52
C TYR A 172 5.92 -29.17 -8.63
N ARG A 173 5.04 -30.15 -8.47
CA ARG A 173 4.00 -30.49 -9.44
C ARG A 173 2.63 -30.67 -8.78
N LYS A 174 2.59 -31.15 -7.54
CA LYS A 174 1.36 -31.41 -6.76
C LYS A 174 1.16 -30.30 -5.75
N ALA A 175 0.07 -29.53 -5.89
CA ALA A 175 -0.26 -28.44 -4.99
C ALA A 175 -1.57 -28.71 -4.22
N ALA A 176 -1.55 -28.51 -2.91
CA ALA A 176 -2.75 -28.39 -2.10
C ALA A 176 -3.04 -26.92 -1.81
N MET A 177 -4.29 -26.55 -1.61
CA MET A 177 -4.69 -25.18 -1.29
C MET A 177 -5.41 -25.14 0.04
N VAL A 178 -4.85 -24.42 1.02
CA VAL A 178 -5.40 -24.17 2.37
C VAL A 178 -5.37 -22.65 2.66
N ALA A 179 -5.58 -21.81 1.64
CA ALA A 179 -5.63 -20.38 1.81
C ALA A 179 -6.98 -19.91 2.37
N THR A 180 -7.07 -18.62 2.72
CA THR A 180 -8.24 -18.06 3.42
C THR A 180 -9.54 -18.19 2.63
N VAL A 181 -10.67 -18.23 3.37
CA VAL A 181 -12.03 -18.07 2.83
C VAL A 181 -12.32 -16.61 2.44
N GLY A 182 -13.48 -16.38 1.82
CA GLY A 182 -13.95 -15.07 1.38
C GLY A 182 -13.50 -14.70 -0.03
N ALA A 183 -14.09 -13.64 -0.60
CA ALA A 183 -13.95 -13.31 -2.02
C ALA A 183 -12.49 -13.16 -2.48
N TYR A 184 -11.65 -12.50 -1.69
CA TYR A 184 -10.22 -12.34 -1.99
C TYR A 184 -9.51 -13.71 -2.04
N GLY A 185 -9.72 -14.56 -1.03
CA GLY A 185 -9.12 -15.89 -0.99
C GLY A 185 -9.61 -16.80 -2.10
N GLU A 186 -10.90 -16.74 -2.43
CA GLU A 186 -11.52 -17.50 -3.52
C GLU A 186 -10.92 -17.13 -4.88
N GLU A 187 -10.77 -15.84 -5.15
CA GLU A 187 -10.17 -15.36 -6.40
C GLU A 187 -8.70 -15.74 -6.51
N TRP A 188 -7.96 -15.63 -5.40
CA TRP A 188 -6.55 -16.05 -5.35
C TRP A 188 -6.39 -17.55 -5.65
N ARG A 189 -7.21 -18.41 -4.99
CA ARG A 189 -7.19 -19.84 -5.23
C ARG A 189 -7.61 -20.21 -6.66
N ALA A 190 -8.63 -19.53 -7.20
CA ALA A 190 -9.08 -19.73 -8.57
C ALA A 190 -7.99 -19.39 -9.59
N ALA A 191 -7.36 -18.24 -9.46
CA ALA A 191 -6.27 -17.81 -10.35
C ALA A 191 -5.03 -18.71 -10.23
N PHE A 192 -4.66 -19.11 -9.00
CA PHE A 192 -3.56 -20.06 -8.79
C PHE A 192 -3.85 -21.42 -9.42
N LYS A 193 -5.05 -21.97 -9.19
CA LYS A 193 -5.48 -23.23 -9.78
C LYS A 193 -5.44 -23.20 -11.30
N GLU A 194 -5.99 -22.16 -11.93
CA GLU A 194 -5.97 -22.00 -13.37
C GLU A 194 -4.52 -21.98 -13.90
N TYR A 195 -3.66 -21.15 -13.33
CA TYR A 195 -2.29 -21.01 -13.77
C TYR A 195 -1.46 -22.29 -13.56
N TRP A 196 -1.64 -22.96 -12.38
CA TRP A 196 -0.94 -24.19 -12.05
C TRP A 196 -1.30 -25.35 -12.96
N LEU A 197 -2.60 -25.53 -13.24
CA LEU A 197 -3.09 -26.54 -14.19
C LEU A 197 -2.62 -26.27 -15.62
N LYS A 198 -2.62 -25.01 -16.06
CA LYS A 198 -2.10 -24.62 -17.38
C LYS A 198 -0.61 -24.97 -17.55
N LYS A 199 0.17 -24.96 -16.48
CA LYS A 199 1.57 -25.43 -16.47
C LYS A 199 1.73 -26.93 -16.48
N GLY A 200 0.66 -27.71 -16.37
CA GLY A 200 0.66 -29.17 -16.26
C GLY A 200 0.79 -29.70 -14.83
N GLY A 201 0.57 -28.84 -13.82
CA GLY A 201 0.54 -29.22 -12.42
C GLY A 201 -0.79 -29.88 -12.02
N GLU A 202 -0.81 -30.45 -10.81
CA GLU A 202 -1.99 -31.08 -10.20
C GLU A 202 -2.43 -30.24 -8.98
N ILE A 203 -3.73 -29.99 -8.84
CA ILE A 203 -4.33 -29.51 -7.59
C ILE A 203 -4.90 -30.73 -6.87
N THR A 204 -4.24 -31.15 -5.81
CA THR A 204 -4.60 -32.37 -5.09
C THR A 204 -5.81 -32.18 -4.18
N VAL A 205 -5.99 -31.00 -3.62
CA VAL A 205 -7.16 -30.62 -2.80
C VAL A 205 -7.27 -29.10 -2.65
N ASP A 206 -8.50 -28.60 -2.52
CA ASP A 206 -8.84 -27.22 -2.13
C ASP A 206 -9.66 -27.25 -0.84
N LYS A 207 -9.05 -26.91 0.28
CA LYS A 207 -9.64 -26.88 1.63
C LYS A 207 -9.38 -25.55 2.30
N PRO A 208 -10.06 -24.47 1.87
CA PRO A 208 -9.88 -23.15 2.48
C PRO A 208 -10.26 -23.17 3.96
N ALA A 209 -9.64 -22.27 4.73
CA ALA A 209 -9.85 -22.12 6.17
C ALA A 209 -10.15 -20.66 6.54
N ASN A 210 -10.82 -20.45 7.66
CA ASN A 210 -11.18 -19.12 8.13
C ASN A 210 -10.03 -18.48 8.95
N TYR A 211 -9.08 -17.85 8.26
CA TYR A 211 -7.95 -17.16 8.89
C TYR A 211 -8.34 -15.94 9.75
N TYR A 212 -9.59 -15.50 9.69
CA TYR A 212 -10.11 -14.38 10.47
C TYR A 212 -10.83 -14.80 11.75
N GLY A 213 -11.10 -16.08 11.95
CA GLY A 213 -11.87 -16.55 13.10
C GLY A 213 -11.37 -17.83 13.75
N GLU A 214 -10.45 -18.56 13.11
CA GLU A 214 -9.95 -19.84 13.60
C GLU A 214 -8.51 -19.74 14.09
N THR A 215 -8.16 -20.56 15.07
CA THR A 215 -6.80 -20.75 15.59
C THR A 215 -6.32 -22.20 15.48
N ASP A 216 -7.23 -23.13 15.14
CA ASP A 216 -6.93 -24.54 14.87
C ASP A 216 -7.22 -24.87 13.40
N PHE A 217 -6.17 -25.25 12.68
CA PHE A 217 -6.20 -25.59 11.27
C PHE A 217 -5.91 -27.07 11.01
N SER A 218 -5.97 -27.91 12.06
CA SER A 218 -5.63 -29.34 11.99
C SER A 218 -6.45 -30.09 10.96
N ALA A 219 -7.77 -29.82 10.88
CA ALA A 219 -8.65 -30.50 9.95
C ALA A 219 -8.33 -30.22 8.47
N PRO A 220 -8.27 -28.98 7.97
CA PRO A 220 -7.91 -28.71 6.59
C PRO A 220 -6.46 -29.11 6.27
N LEU A 221 -5.52 -28.98 7.21
CA LEU A 221 -4.14 -29.40 7.03
C LEU A 221 -4.02 -30.92 6.93
N THR A 222 -4.69 -31.71 7.79
CA THR A 222 -4.69 -33.17 7.70
C THR A 222 -5.24 -33.63 6.35
N ALA A 223 -6.34 -33.03 5.88
CA ALA A 223 -6.90 -33.34 4.56
C ALA A 223 -5.92 -33.02 3.43
N ALA A 224 -5.20 -31.90 3.52
CA ALA A 224 -4.17 -31.53 2.54
C ALA A 224 -3.00 -32.50 2.57
N LEU A 225 -2.47 -32.83 3.74
CA LEU A 225 -1.30 -33.72 3.91
C LEU A 225 -1.57 -35.16 3.45
N ALA A 226 -2.82 -35.64 3.59
CA ALA A 226 -3.22 -36.97 3.10
C ALA A 226 -3.00 -37.11 1.58
N THR A 227 -3.01 -36.02 0.83
CA THR A 227 -2.78 -36.01 -0.63
C THR A 227 -1.30 -35.94 -1.03
N LYS A 228 -0.38 -35.85 -0.06
CA LYS A 228 1.08 -35.76 -0.25
C LYS A 228 1.49 -34.66 -1.25
N PRO A 229 1.11 -33.39 -1.02
CA PRO A 229 1.46 -32.32 -1.93
C PRO A 229 2.94 -31.95 -1.82
N ASP A 230 3.56 -31.53 -2.96
CA ASP A 230 4.93 -30.98 -2.98
C ASP A 230 4.94 -29.56 -2.39
N VAL A 231 3.85 -28.82 -2.59
CA VAL A 231 3.69 -27.44 -2.16
C VAL A 231 2.27 -27.15 -1.69
N MET A 232 2.12 -26.31 -0.69
CA MET A 232 0.81 -25.80 -0.26
C MET A 232 0.68 -24.30 -0.51
N LEU A 233 -0.40 -23.89 -1.19
CA LEU A 233 -0.85 -22.50 -1.21
C LEU A 233 -1.56 -22.22 0.11
N ILE A 234 -1.03 -21.31 0.90
CA ILE A 234 -1.56 -20.91 2.21
C ILE A 234 -1.59 -19.39 2.35
N GLY A 235 -2.33 -18.92 3.31
CA GLY A 235 -2.25 -17.51 3.74
C GLY A 235 -3.59 -16.83 3.88
N GLY A 236 -3.53 -15.76 4.61
CA GLY A 236 -4.50 -14.78 5.03
C GLY A 236 -3.73 -13.72 5.82
N PRO A 237 -4.28 -13.15 6.90
CA PRO A 237 -3.52 -12.33 7.83
C PRO A 237 -2.26 -13.05 8.32
N SER A 238 -1.17 -12.31 8.46
CA SER A 238 0.15 -12.91 8.76
C SER A 238 0.19 -13.67 10.08
N ALA A 239 -0.52 -13.17 11.10
CA ALA A 239 -0.56 -13.81 12.42
C ALA A 239 -1.13 -15.23 12.35
N THR A 240 -2.27 -15.40 11.71
CA THR A 240 -2.91 -16.72 11.53
C THR A 240 -2.16 -17.59 10.51
N THR A 241 -1.51 -16.99 9.51
CA THR A 241 -0.64 -17.72 8.59
C THR A 241 0.55 -18.36 9.32
N ALA A 242 1.11 -17.69 10.33
CA ALA A 242 2.16 -18.27 11.19
C ALA A 242 1.67 -19.53 11.90
N LEU A 243 0.45 -19.53 12.45
CA LEU A 243 -0.16 -20.72 13.08
C LEU A 243 -0.33 -21.87 12.09
N VAL A 244 -0.78 -21.56 10.86
CA VAL A 244 -0.94 -22.59 9.81
C VAL A 244 0.41 -23.23 9.47
N ILE A 245 1.49 -22.44 9.35
CA ILE A 245 2.85 -22.96 9.10
C ILE A 245 3.30 -23.84 10.27
N GLU A 246 3.16 -23.37 11.51
CA GLU A 246 3.55 -24.10 12.71
C GLU A 246 2.80 -25.44 12.80
N GLN A 247 1.48 -25.43 12.65
CA GLN A 247 0.64 -26.64 12.69
C GLN A 247 0.96 -27.60 11.54
N ALA A 248 1.15 -27.09 10.31
CA ALA A 248 1.54 -27.95 9.18
C ALA A 248 2.88 -28.65 9.44
N ARG A 249 3.88 -27.92 9.96
CA ARG A 249 5.18 -28.52 10.33
C ARG A 249 5.05 -29.50 11.50
N GLY A 250 4.24 -29.18 12.50
CA GLY A 250 3.91 -30.08 13.61
C GLY A 250 3.24 -31.40 13.17
N LEU A 251 2.41 -31.35 12.15
CA LEU A 251 1.81 -32.51 11.49
C LEU A 251 2.78 -33.27 10.55
N GLY A 252 4.04 -32.82 10.46
CA GLY A 252 5.08 -33.52 9.71
C GLY A 252 5.23 -33.08 8.24
N TYR A 253 4.58 -31.99 7.79
CA TYR A 253 4.75 -31.51 6.43
C TYR A 253 6.19 -31.09 6.10
N LYS A 254 6.74 -31.64 5.01
CA LYS A 254 8.12 -31.39 4.56
C LYS A 254 8.19 -30.58 3.24
N GLY A 255 7.07 -30.40 2.55
CA GLY A 255 7.01 -29.67 1.28
C GLY A 255 7.18 -28.16 1.42
N GLY A 256 7.01 -27.45 0.30
CA GLY A 256 7.11 -25.99 0.24
C GLY A 256 5.82 -25.27 0.56
N PHE A 257 5.93 -23.95 0.77
CA PHE A 257 4.77 -23.06 0.85
C PHE A 257 4.80 -22.00 -0.25
N ILE A 258 3.64 -21.69 -0.81
CA ILE A 258 3.38 -20.49 -1.57
C ILE A 258 2.46 -19.63 -0.69
N LEU A 259 2.91 -18.43 -0.32
CA LEU A 259 2.12 -17.51 0.49
C LEU A 259 1.30 -16.59 -0.42
N ILE A 260 0.00 -16.42 -0.14
CA ILE A 260 -0.72 -15.33 -0.81
C ILE A 260 -0.15 -13.97 -0.37
N ASP A 261 -0.28 -12.93 -1.18
CA ASP A 261 0.40 -11.66 -0.97
C ASP A 261 0.01 -10.90 0.31
N GLN A 262 -1.11 -11.24 0.94
CA GLN A 262 -1.48 -10.73 2.27
C GLN A 262 -0.57 -11.27 3.38
N ALA A 263 0.01 -12.46 3.23
CA ALA A 263 0.86 -13.10 4.23
C ALA A 263 2.30 -12.58 4.13
N LYS A 264 2.74 -11.77 5.09
CA LYS A 264 4.05 -11.10 5.09
C LYS A 264 5.12 -11.97 5.75
N MET A 265 6.14 -12.36 5.01
CA MET A 265 7.17 -13.30 5.47
C MET A 265 7.93 -12.82 6.72
N ASP A 266 8.28 -11.55 6.78
CA ASP A 266 9.00 -10.98 7.92
C ASP A 266 8.15 -10.96 9.20
N TYR A 267 6.87 -10.62 9.06
CA TYR A 267 5.95 -10.62 10.18
C TYR A 267 5.67 -12.05 10.69
N ILE A 268 5.50 -13.00 9.78
CA ILE A 268 5.38 -14.43 10.12
C ILE A 268 6.66 -14.91 10.82
N ALA A 269 7.85 -14.61 10.29
CA ALA A 269 9.11 -14.97 10.89
C ALA A 269 9.31 -14.36 12.29
N ASN A 270 8.82 -13.12 12.50
CA ASN A 270 8.85 -12.48 13.82
C ASN A 270 7.96 -13.20 14.84
N ILE A 271 6.78 -13.67 14.45
CA ILE A 271 5.88 -14.46 15.31
C ILE A 271 6.50 -15.82 15.63
N LEU A 272 7.00 -16.51 14.62
CA LEU A 272 7.64 -17.82 14.77
C LEU A 272 9.02 -17.75 15.44
N LYS A 273 9.57 -16.54 15.71
CA LYS A 273 10.91 -16.27 16.21
C LYS A 273 12.01 -16.86 15.33
N SER A 274 11.69 -17.30 14.12
CA SER A 274 12.63 -17.93 13.19
C SER A 274 12.01 -18.10 11.80
N THR A 275 12.85 -18.10 10.77
CA THR A 275 12.52 -18.53 9.41
C THR A 275 12.59 -20.04 9.21
N LYS A 276 13.11 -20.79 10.20
CA LYS A 276 13.36 -22.24 10.04
C LYS A 276 12.12 -23.07 9.73
N LEU A 277 10.95 -22.72 10.29
CA LEU A 277 9.68 -23.37 9.95
C LEU A 277 9.16 -22.98 8.57
N MET A 278 9.67 -21.87 8.00
CA MET A 278 9.28 -21.35 6.70
C MET A 278 10.18 -21.87 5.55
N TYR A 279 10.99 -22.90 5.78
CA TYR A 279 11.85 -23.40 4.71
C TYR A 279 11.07 -23.76 3.44
N ASN A 280 11.71 -23.58 2.28
CA ASN A 280 11.11 -23.80 0.96
C ASN A 280 9.87 -22.95 0.67
N THR A 281 9.80 -21.74 1.21
CA THR A 281 8.69 -20.81 1.00
C THR A 281 8.99 -19.83 -0.14
N VAL A 282 7.94 -19.42 -0.85
CA VAL A 282 7.94 -18.25 -1.73
C VAL A 282 6.80 -17.33 -1.34
N GLY A 283 7.05 -16.02 -1.32
CA GLY A 283 6.08 -15.02 -0.92
C GLY A 283 6.56 -13.60 -1.23
N THR A 284 5.84 -12.60 -0.71
CA THR A 284 6.27 -11.20 -0.80
C THR A 284 7.51 -10.97 0.06
N ALA A 285 8.51 -10.30 -0.51
CA ALA A 285 9.74 -9.97 0.22
C ALA A 285 9.44 -9.09 1.44
N PRO A 286 10.20 -9.24 2.54
CA PRO A 286 10.15 -8.30 3.66
C PRO A 286 10.36 -6.85 3.22
N VAL A 287 9.58 -5.92 3.76
CA VAL A 287 9.72 -4.49 3.43
C VAL A 287 11.11 -3.97 3.71
N VAL A 288 11.71 -4.39 4.83
CA VAL A 288 13.06 -3.99 5.25
C VAL A 288 14.18 -4.48 4.32
N GLN A 289 13.89 -5.46 3.48
CA GLN A 289 14.81 -5.96 2.46
C GLN A 289 14.53 -5.33 1.09
N SER A 290 13.50 -4.47 1.00
CA SER A 290 13.25 -3.72 -0.22
C SER A 290 14.46 -2.83 -0.52
N PRO A 291 14.98 -2.86 -1.75
CA PRO A 291 16.18 -2.11 -2.12
C PRO A 291 15.91 -0.62 -2.35
N THR A 292 14.82 -0.06 -1.81
CA THR A 292 14.51 1.36 -1.94
C THR A 292 15.36 2.20 -1.00
N PRO A 293 15.86 3.38 -1.43
CA PRO A 293 16.73 4.23 -0.61
C PRO A 293 16.10 4.65 0.72
N ALA A 294 14.76 4.82 0.75
CA ALA A 294 14.02 5.21 1.95
C ALA A 294 13.90 4.11 3.01
N ALA A 295 14.08 2.83 2.63
CA ALA A 295 13.74 1.69 3.49
C ALA A 295 14.32 1.74 4.91
N PRO A 296 15.64 1.96 5.13
CA PRO A 296 16.19 1.95 6.48
C PRO A 296 15.66 3.10 7.37
N ALA A 297 15.56 4.31 6.82
CA ALA A 297 15.10 5.48 7.56
C ALA A 297 13.61 5.40 7.87
N PHE A 298 12.81 4.91 6.92
CA PHE A 298 11.38 4.72 7.07
C PHE A 298 11.06 3.69 8.17
N GLU A 299 11.70 2.52 8.12
CA GLU A 299 11.53 1.47 9.13
C GLU A 299 11.94 1.95 10.53
N LYS A 300 13.10 2.64 10.64
CA LYS A 300 13.55 3.20 11.91
C LYS A 300 12.50 4.12 12.50
N ARG A 301 12.01 5.11 11.72
CA ARG A 301 11.00 6.07 12.15
C ARG A 301 9.69 5.37 12.55
N TYR A 302 9.25 4.38 11.78
CA TYR A 302 8.04 3.63 12.09
C TYR A 302 8.16 2.92 13.44
N ARG A 303 9.29 2.22 13.69
CA ARG A 303 9.55 1.54 14.99
C ARG A 303 9.63 2.52 16.16
N GLU A 304 10.21 3.69 15.95
CA GLU A 304 10.28 4.73 16.98
C GLU A 304 8.90 5.30 17.33
N THR A 305 8.01 5.42 16.34
CA THR A 305 6.66 5.99 16.50
C THR A 305 5.67 4.97 17.04
N TYR A 306 5.60 3.79 16.44
CA TYR A 306 4.53 2.81 16.70
C TYR A 306 5.00 1.59 17.51
N LYS A 307 6.29 1.48 17.85
CA LYS A 307 6.91 0.41 18.67
C LYS A 307 6.75 -1.00 18.08
N ARG A 308 6.61 -1.10 16.78
CA ARG A 308 6.49 -2.35 16.03
C ARG A 308 7.18 -2.25 14.67
N MET A 309 7.38 -3.39 13.99
CA MET A 309 7.93 -3.39 12.63
C MET A 309 6.89 -2.90 11.64
N SER A 310 7.33 -2.21 10.59
CA SER A 310 6.45 -1.82 9.49
C SER A 310 6.12 -3.00 8.57
N THR A 311 5.01 -2.86 7.85
CA THR A 311 4.53 -3.85 6.89
C THR A 311 4.30 -3.19 5.52
N TRP A 312 4.01 -3.97 4.49
CA TRP A 312 3.63 -3.43 3.18
C TRP A 312 2.37 -2.57 3.24
N GLU A 313 1.47 -2.84 4.19
CA GLU A 313 0.29 -2.02 4.47
C GLU A 313 0.69 -0.57 4.75
N VAL A 314 1.70 -0.38 5.60
CA VAL A 314 2.24 0.94 5.96
C VAL A 314 2.85 1.62 4.73
N TRP A 315 3.76 0.93 4.03
CA TRP A 315 4.55 1.50 2.94
C TRP A 315 3.70 1.89 1.74
N LEU A 316 2.79 1.00 1.34
CA LEU A 316 1.96 1.24 0.17
C LEU A 316 0.90 2.32 0.43
N ASN A 317 0.36 2.41 1.65
CA ASN A 317 -0.60 3.45 1.98
C ASN A 317 0.05 4.82 2.25
N TYR A 318 1.32 4.86 2.70
CA TYR A 318 2.12 6.08 2.69
C TYR A 318 2.24 6.67 1.27
N ASN A 319 2.61 5.83 0.31
CA ASN A 319 2.73 6.26 -1.08
C ASN A 319 1.38 6.62 -1.72
N ALA A 320 0.31 5.86 -1.41
CA ALA A 320 -1.03 6.15 -1.90
C ALA A 320 -1.54 7.52 -1.42
N MET A 321 -1.28 7.86 -0.14
CA MET A 321 -1.62 9.19 0.39
C MET A 321 -0.77 10.29 -0.25
N SER A 322 0.52 10.03 -0.48
CA SER A 322 1.41 10.96 -1.18
C SER A 322 0.95 11.23 -2.62
N ALA A 323 0.51 10.18 -3.33
CA ALA A 323 -0.07 10.29 -4.67
C ALA A 323 -1.37 11.11 -4.67
N LEU A 324 -2.26 10.87 -3.69
CA LEU A 324 -3.50 11.63 -3.54
C LEU A 324 -3.23 13.11 -3.32
N ALA A 325 -2.29 13.46 -2.45
CA ALA A 325 -1.91 14.85 -2.18
C ALA A 325 -1.37 15.55 -3.44
N LYS A 326 -0.50 14.88 -4.21
CA LYS A 326 -0.01 15.40 -5.50
C LYS A 326 -1.12 15.53 -6.53
N ALA A 327 -2.07 14.59 -6.56
CA ALA A 327 -3.23 14.66 -7.45
C ALA A 327 -4.14 15.85 -7.11
N MET A 328 -4.38 16.13 -5.81
CA MET A 328 -5.12 17.31 -5.35
C MET A 328 -4.44 18.62 -5.81
N ALA A 329 -3.13 18.73 -5.63
CA ALA A 329 -2.36 19.88 -6.09
C ALA A 329 -2.45 20.05 -7.61
N ALA A 330 -2.28 18.97 -8.36
CA ALA A 330 -2.35 18.96 -9.83
C ALA A 330 -3.75 19.22 -10.39
N ALA A 331 -4.80 18.85 -9.66
CA ALA A 331 -6.19 19.13 -9.98
C ALA A 331 -6.59 20.58 -9.72
N GLY A 332 -5.84 21.30 -8.88
CA GLY A 332 -6.18 22.65 -8.44
C GLY A 332 -7.43 22.68 -7.53
N THR A 333 -7.72 21.59 -6.83
CA THR A 333 -8.82 21.44 -5.87
C THR A 333 -8.51 20.38 -4.84
N VAL A 334 -9.07 20.54 -3.63
CA VAL A 334 -9.02 19.52 -2.55
C VAL A 334 -10.41 18.91 -2.27
N GLU A 335 -11.44 19.31 -3.02
CA GLU A 335 -12.85 18.94 -2.76
C GLU A 335 -13.47 18.15 -3.91
N ASP A 336 -13.16 18.48 -5.16
CA ASP A 336 -13.73 17.85 -6.36
C ASP A 336 -13.06 16.49 -6.63
N ALA A 337 -13.72 15.43 -6.20
CA ALA A 337 -13.25 14.06 -6.36
C ALA A 337 -13.04 13.66 -7.84
N VAL A 338 -13.87 14.17 -8.75
CA VAL A 338 -13.77 13.86 -10.19
C VAL A 338 -12.53 14.51 -10.78
N ALA A 339 -12.31 15.79 -10.49
CA ALA A 339 -11.14 16.52 -10.96
C ALA A 339 -9.84 15.93 -10.36
N ILE A 340 -9.85 15.58 -9.06
CA ILE A 340 -8.70 14.95 -8.39
C ILE A 340 -8.40 13.59 -9.05
N ARG A 341 -9.41 12.74 -9.28
CA ARG A 341 -9.21 11.44 -9.95
C ARG A 341 -8.63 11.59 -11.36
N ALA A 342 -9.11 12.56 -12.13
CA ALA A 342 -8.58 12.85 -13.46
C ALA A 342 -7.13 13.33 -13.45
N ALA A 343 -6.69 13.96 -12.35
CA ALA A 343 -5.33 14.48 -12.19
C ALA A 343 -4.31 13.43 -11.68
N PHE A 344 -4.73 12.24 -11.23
CA PHE A 344 -3.82 11.20 -10.73
C PHE A 344 -2.63 10.88 -11.65
N PRO A 345 -2.76 10.82 -12.99
CA PRO A 345 -1.58 10.59 -13.84
C PRO A 345 -0.46 11.61 -13.65
N LYS A 346 -0.79 12.84 -13.25
CA LYS A 346 0.18 13.92 -12.98
C LYS A 346 0.88 13.78 -11.62
N ALA A 347 0.43 12.86 -10.76
CA ALA A 347 1.07 12.58 -9.48
C ALA A 347 2.36 11.76 -9.62
N PHE A 348 2.56 11.09 -10.75
CA PHE A 348 3.66 10.17 -10.98
C PHE A 348 4.73 10.73 -11.92
N PRO A 349 5.97 10.20 -11.85
CA PRO A 349 6.40 9.13 -10.94
C PRO A 349 6.63 9.61 -9.49
N LEU A 350 6.61 8.66 -8.53
CA LEU A 350 7.06 8.83 -7.14
C LEU A 350 8.40 8.11 -7.02
N LEU A 351 9.51 8.82 -7.02
CA LEU A 351 10.87 8.26 -7.04
C LEU A 351 11.74 8.82 -5.92
N GLY A 352 12.75 8.06 -5.53
CA GLY A 352 13.78 8.48 -4.58
C GLY A 352 13.40 8.28 -3.11
N ASP A 353 14.18 8.93 -2.25
CA ASP A 353 14.15 8.78 -0.79
C ASP A 353 12.98 9.47 -0.08
N LYS A 354 12.19 10.26 -0.82
CA LYS A 354 11.00 10.93 -0.29
C LYS A 354 9.78 10.01 -0.18
N TYR A 355 9.85 8.82 -0.76
CA TYR A 355 8.73 7.88 -0.81
C TYR A 355 9.16 6.53 -0.26
N ALA A 356 8.24 5.86 0.43
CA ALA A 356 8.49 4.56 1.02
C ALA A 356 8.92 3.50 -0.03
N SER A 357 8.40 3.59 -1.25
CA SER A 357 8.80 2.80 -2.41
C SER A 357 8.60 3.59 -3.71
N GLU A 358 9.23 3.18 -4.80
CA GLU A 358 9.10 3.86 -6.08
C GLU A 358 7.87 3.39 -6.87
N TRP A 359 7.07 4.36 -7.37
CA TRP A 359 5.87 4.10 -8.16
C TRP A 359 5.90 4.87 -9.47
N PHE A 360 5.54 4.21 -10.56
CA PHE A 360 5.85 4.68 -11.91
C PHE A 360 4.67 5.29 -12.66
N GLY A 361 3.43 5.10 -12.21
CA GLY A 361 2.26 5.61 -12.89
C GLY A 361 0.94 5.05 -12.35
N ILE A 362 -0.10 5.17 -13.16
CA ILE A 362 -1.45 4.65 -12.88
C ILE A 362 -2.10 4.19 -14.19
N THR A 363 -2.83 3.06 -14.16
CA THR A 363 -3.64 2.62 -15.31
C THR A 363 -4.84 3.53 -15.53
N PRO A 364 -5.43 3.58 -16.72
CA PRO A 364 -6.72 4.23 -16.96
C PRO A 364 -7.80 3.74 -16.00
N GLY A 365 -7.82 2.44 -15.68
CA GLY A 365 -8.74 1.84 -14.71
C GLY A 365 -8.51 2.24 -13.25
N GLY A 366 -7.36 2.84 -12.92
CA GLY A 366 -7.10 3.39 -11.60
C GLY A 366 -6.12 2.61 -10.73
N ARG A 367 -5.47 1.55 -11.23
CA ARG A 367 -4.44 0.85 -10.46
C ARG A 367 -3.08 1.50 -10.62
N MET A 368 -2.43 1.82 -9.50
CA MET A 368 -1.11 2.46 -9.49
C MET A 368 0.00 1.44 -9.79
N TYR A 369 1.03 1.87 -10.53
CA TYR A 369 2.18 1.02 -10.93
C TYR A 369 3.20 0.96 -9.81
N CYS A 370 2.93 0.14 -8.79
CA CYS A 370 3.88 -0.19 -7.76
C CYS A 370 4.50 -1.58 -8.04
N PRO A 371 5.80 -1.78 -7.82
CA PRO A 371 6.42 -3.08 -8.00
C PRO A 371 5.88 -4.11 -7.00
N GLY A 372 5.67 -5.34 -7.47
CA GLY A 372 5.50 -6.50 -6.60
C GLY A 372 6.85 -7.01 -6.15
N SER A 373 7.07 -7.14 -4.85
CA SER A 373 8.31 -7.70 -4.30
C SER A 373 8.20 -9.20 -4.07
N ILE A 374 9.20 -9.94 -4.46
CA ILE A 374 9.21 -11.41 -4.45
C ILE A 374 10.49 -11.90 -3.79
N GLN A 375 10.36 -12.86 -2.89
CA GLN A 375 11.50 -13.51 -2.29
C GLN A 375 11.21 -14.97 -1.93
N THR A 376 12.24 -15.75 -1.79
CA THR A 376 12.17 -17.15 -1.34
C THR A 376 12.87 -17.30 0.00
N ILE A 377 12.46 -18.32 0.75
CA ILE A 377 13.24 -18.88 1.86
C ILE A 377 13.69 -20.28 1.40
N ASP A 378 14.99 -20.54 1.47
CA ASP A 378 15.58 -21.80 1.03
C ASP A 378 15.31 -22.96 2.00
N LYS A 379 15.88 -24.14 1.70
CA LYS A 379 15.77 -25.34 2.55
C LYS A 379 16.39 -25.19 3.95
N ASP A 380 17.31 -24.25 4.11
CA ASP A 380 18.04 -24.00 5.37
C ASP A 380 17.43 -22.83 6.17
N GLY A 381 16.37 -22.21 5.64
CA GLY A 381 15.68 -21.08 6.26
C GLY A 381 16.29 -19.71 5.92
N ASN A 382 17.15 -19.60 4.91
CA ASN A 382 17.76 -18.33 4.53
C ASN A 382 16.93 -17.63 3.46
N TYR A 383 16.85 -16.30 3.56
CA TYR A 383 16.25 -15.47 2.52
C TYR A 383 17.10 -15.45 1.25
N GLY A 384 16.47 -15.69 0.11
CA GLY A 384 17.06 -15.49 -1.22
C GLY A 384 17.14 -14.01 -1.61
N LYS A 385 17.59 -13.72 -2.83
CA LYS A 385 17.57 -12.36 -3.39
C LYS A 385 16.16 -11.85 -3.57
N VAL A 386 15.95 -10.55 -3.33
CA VAL A 386 14.70 -9.86 -3.66
C VAL A 386 14.62 -9.67 -5.18
N LYS A 387 13.43 -9.96 -5.72
CA LYS A 387 13.06 -9.66 -7.11
C LYS A 387 11.91 -8.67 -7.10
N LEU A 388 11.91 -7.71 -8.02
CA LEU A 388 10.83 -6.74 -8.19
C LEU A 388 10.12 -6.99 -9.51
N ALA A 389 8.86 -7.39 -9.47
CA ALA A 389 8.02 -7.52 -10.66
C ALA A 389 7.33 -6.18 -10.94
N LEU A 390 7.62 -5.59 -12.10
CA LEU A 390 6.98 -4.37 -12.54
C LEU A 390 5.97 -4.67 -13.65
N TRP A 391 4.80 -4.10 -13.52
CA TRP A 391 3.64 -4.23 -14.39
C TRP A 391 3.00 -2.84 -14.56
N PRO A 392 2.06 -2.56 -15.44
CA PRO A 392 1.51 -3.39 -16.52
C PRO A 392 2.05 -3.00 -17.90
N TYR A 393 3.30 -3.19 -18.12
CA TYR A 393 3.93 -2.85 -19.41
C TYR A 393 3.57 -3.90 -20.47
N LYS A 394 3.29 -3.44 -21.69
CA LYS A 394 2.94 -4.31 -22.83
C LYS A 394 4.17 -4.84 -23.51
N THR A 395 5.27 -4.07 -23.49
CA THR A 395 6.51 -4.39 -24.17
C THR A 395 7.70 -4.30 -23.21
N GLU A 396 8.75 -5.05 -23.52
CA GLU A 396 10.02 -4.98 -22.80
C GLU A 396 10.69 -3.60 -22.93
N ALA A 397 10.45 -2.89 -24.03
CA ALA A 397 10.98 -1.54 -24.24
C ALA A 397 10.34 -0.54 -23.25
N GLU A 398 9.02 -0.55 -23.10
CA GLU A 398 8.31 0.27 -22.13
C GLU A 398 8.77 -0.05 -20.69
N PHE A 399 8.92 -1.32 -20.37
CA PHE A 399 9.45 -1.77 -19.09
C PHE A 399 10.87 -1.23 -18.84
N LYS A 400 11.79 -1.38 -19.80
CA LYS A 400 13.16 -0.86 -19.69
C LYS A 400 13.18 0.66 -19.53
N GLN A 401 12.32 1.38 -20.23
CA GLN A 401 12.18 2.83 -20.09
C GLN A 401 11.70 3.22 -18.69
N ALA A 402 10.78 2.46 -18.09
CA ALA A 402 10.29 2.73 -16.75
C ALA A 402 11.35 2.50 -15.68
N ILE A 403 12.05 1.34 -15.72
CA ILE A 403 13.10 1.04 -14.74
C ILE A 403 14.31 1.95 -14.87
N ALA A 404 14.57 2.52 -16.05
CA ALA A 404 15.63 3.50 -16.24
C ALA A 404 15.39 4.83 -15.48
N GLN A 405 14.15 5.10 -15.05
CA GLN A 405 13.80 6.24 -14.20
C GLN A 405 14.04 5.95 -12.71
N SER A 406 14.15 4.68 -12.32
CA SER A 406 14.35 4.28 -10.92
C SER A 406 15.66 4.87 -10.38
N THR A 407 15.63 5.32 -9.13
CA THR A 407 16.84 5.73 -8.40
C THR A 407 17.60 4.52 -7.85
N VAL A 408 16.98 3.34 -7.89
CA VAL A 408 17.57 2.07 -7.47
C VAL A 408 18.19 1.39 -8.69
N THR A 409 19.49 1.62 -8.91
CA THR A 409 20.20 1.20 -10.12
C THR A 409 20.97 -0.10 -9.98
N THR A 410 21.19 -0.60 -8.75
CA THR A 410 22.04 -1.76 -8.48
C THR A 410 21.39 -2.73 -7.51
N GLY A 411 21.67 -4.02 -7.71
CA GLY A 411 21.30 -5.07 -6.74
C GLY A 411 19.88 -5.62 -6.85
N ILE A 412 19.08 -5.17 -7.83
CA ILE A 412 17.70 -5.63 -8.04
C ILE A 412 17.63 -6.52 -9.29
N ASP A 413 16.95 -7.66 -9.12
CA ASP A 413 16.46 -8.45 -10.25
C ASP A 413 15.07 -7.93 -10.61
N TRP A 414 15.01 -7.06 -11.62
CA TRP A 414 13.74 -6.61 -12.18
C TRP A 414 13.12 -7.70 -13.05
N LEU A 415 11.87 -8.04 -12.77
CA LEU A 415 11.10 -9.00 -13.56
C LEU A 415 10.08 -8.25 -14.43
N PHE A 416 10.18 -8.46 -15.74
CA PHE A 416 9.17 -8.01 -16.69
C PHE A 416 7.93 -8.89 -16.57
N PHE A 417 6.81 -8.28 -16.22
CA PHE A 417 5.51 -8.93 -16.22
C PHE A 417 4.67 -8.35 -17.35
N LYS A 418 4.56 -9.10 -18.46
CA LYS A 418 3.74 -8.68 -19.60
C LYS A 418 2.26 -8.70 -19.19
N ALA A 419 1.61 -7.55 -19.25
CA ALA A 419 0.17 -7.45 -19.00
C ALA A 419 -0.59 -8.08 -20.18
N GLU A 420 -1.38 -9.11 -19.91
CA GLU A 420 -2.24 -9.74 -20.93
C GLU A 420 -3.55 -8.97 -21.12
N LYS A 421 -4.01 -8.28 -20.06
CA LYS A 421 -5.17 -7.37 -20.07
C LYS A 421 -4.86 -6.15 -19.21
N GLU A 422 -5.59 -5.06 -19.45
CA GLU A 422 -5.60 -3.91 -18.55
C GLU A 422 -6.24 -4.36 -17.21
N GLN A 423 -5.45 -4.42 -16.15
CA GLN A 423 -5.89 -4.86 -14.81
C GLN A 423 -5.96 -3.68 -13.85
#